data_294edd6f67fc2cd1ad537c1869042e8d
#
_entry.id   294edd6f67fc2cd1ad537c1869042e8d
#
_cell.length_a   1.000
_cell.length_b   1.000
_cell.length_c   1.000
_cell.angle_alpha   90.00
_cell.angle_beta   90.00
_cell.angle_gamma   90.00
#
_symmetry.space_group_name_H-M   'P 1'
#
loop_
_entity.id
_entity.type
_entity.pdbx_description
1 polymer ?
#
loop_
_entity_poly.entity_id
_entity_poly.type
_entity_poly.pdbx_seq_one_letter_code
_entity_poly.pdbx_strand_id
1 'polypeptide(L)'
;MAVPASPVAGPADKDVPVELAFPLPQTNADMLTYGVAAFTALFGLVSLFAPVTMLRALRLAPHAAHPEAVSEARSTIGGFYLGIGLMALMFFEQWTMPLLLGMAWSFAAFGRLVSILSDKGSTFYNLAFLLLDLILAGLPLAAAFGLVQS
;
A
#
# COMPACT_ATOMS: atom_id res chain seq x y z
N MET A 1 -42.31 -38.23 -26.01
CA MET A 1 -41.57 -36.96 -25.84
C MET A 1 -40.44 -37.25 -24.88
N ALA A 2 -39.25 -37.51 -25.39
CA ALA A 2 -38.08 -37.94 -24.62
C ALA A 2 -37.29 -36.69 -24.14
N VAL A 3 -37.07 -36.56 -22.85
CA VAL A 3 -36.27 -35.53 -22.23
C VAL A 3 -34.80 -35.87 -22.49
N PRO A 4 -34.00 -34.97 -23.08
CA PRO A 4 -32.57 -35.23 -23.27
C PRO A 4 -31.87 -35.24 -21.90
N ALA A 5 -31.07 -36.27 -21.66
CA ALA A 5 -30.25 -36.41 -20.47
C ALA A 5 -29.17 -35.33 -20.45
N SER A 6 -29.07 -34.61 -19.32
CA SER A 6 -28.01 -33.63 -19.06
C SER A 6 -26.64 -34.32 -19.06
N PRO A 7 -25.59 -33.73 -19.64
CA PRO A 7 -24.26 -34.30 -19.55
C PRO A 7 -23.79 -34.33 -18.10
N VAL A 8 -23.40 -35.52 -17.65
CA VAL A 8 -22.75 -35.73 -16.36
C VAL A 8 -21.42 -34.99 -16.38
N ALA A 9 -21.28 -34.01 -15.48
CA ALA A 9 -20.00 -33.33 -15.25
C ALA A 9 -18.94 -34.40 -14.86
N GLY A 10 -17.91 -34.52 -15.69
CA GLY A 10 -16.78 -35.38 -15.39
C GLY A 10 -16.07 -34.91 -14.10
N PRO A 11 -15.25 -35.80 -13.48
CA PRO A 11 -14.53 -35.43 -12.27
C PRO A 11 -13.69 -34.21 -12.55
N ALA A 12 -13.82 -33.19 -11.68
CA ALA A 12 -13.00 -31.99 -11.72
C ALA A 12 -11.52 -32.41 -11.74
N ASP A 13 -10.83 -32.01 -12.77
CA ASP A 13 -9.39 -32.19 -12.92
C ASP A 13 -8.69 -31.53 -11.70
N LYS A 14 -8.24 -32.38 -10.78
CA LYS A 14 -7.62 -31.94 -9.51
C LYS A 14 -6.13 -31.60 -9.66
N ASP A 15 -5.61 -31.68 -10.87
CA ASP A 15 -4.17 -31.55 -11.17
C ASP A 15 -3.85 -30.28 -11.95
N VAL A 16 -4.66 -29.21 -11.81
CA VAL A 16 -4.21 -27.89 -12.26
C VAL A 16 -3.12 -27.43 -11.29
N PRO A 17 -1.84 -27.41 -11.68
CA PRO A 17 -0.81 -26.85 -10.83
C PRO A 17 -1.22 -25.40 -10.55
N VAL A 18 -1.31 -25.06 -9.26
CA VAL A 18 -1.46 -23.66 -8.84
C VAL A 18 -0.14 -23.00 -9.21
N GLU A 19 -0.07 -22.49 -10.43
CA GLU A 19 1.06 -21.67 -10.88
C GLU A 19 0.96 -20.37 -10.10
N LEU A 20 1.75 -20.25 -9.07
CA LEU A 20 1.97 -19.00 -8.33
C LEU A 20 2.76 -18.04 -9.24
N ALA A 21 2.14 -17.65 -10.35
CA ALA A 21 2.63 -16.57 -11.17
C ALA A 21 2.30 -15.26 -10.44
N PHE A 22 3.34 -14.57 -9.96
CA PHE A 22 3.15 -13.19 -9.50
C PHE A 22 2.70 -12.35 -10.71
N PRO A 23 1.53 -11.73 -10.66
CA PRO A 23 1.07 -10.89 -11.75
C PRO A 23 2.07 -9.74 -11.90
N LEU A 24 2.52 -9.50 -13.14
CA LEU A 24 3.37 -8.37 -13.47
C LEU A 24 2.50 -7.26 -14.10
N PRO A 25 2.75 -6.00 -13.78
CA PRO A 25 1.99 -4.88 -14.33
C PRO A 25 2.12 -4.84 -15.85
N GLN A 26 1.00 -4.78 -16.56
CA GLN A 26 0.92 -4.78 -18.02
C GLN A 26 0.54 -3.41 -18.56
N THR A 27 -0.18 -2.61 -17.78
CA THR A 27 -0.66 -1.28 -18.18
C THR A 27 0.06 -0.18 -17.41
N ASN A 28 0.01 1.05 -17.92
CA ASN A 28 0.56 2.21 -17.21
C ASN A 28 -0.14 2.42 -15.86
N ALA A 29 -1.45 2.16 -15.78
CA ALA A 29 -2.21 2.23 -14.54
C ALA A 29 -1.74 1.20 -13.52
N ASP A 30 -1.50 -0.05 -13.96
CA ASP A 30 -0.94 -1.10 -13.11
C ASP A 30 0.46 -0.75 -12.61
N MET A 31 1.31 -0.20 -13.49
CA MET A 31 2.67 0.21 -13.12
C MET A 31 2.68 1.28 -12.02
N LEU A 32 1.75 2.26 -12.10
CA LEU A 32 1.62 3.29 -11.07
C LEU A 32 1.18 2.70 -9.73
N THR A 33 0.16 1.85 -9.74
CA THR A 33 -0.34 1.18 -8.53
C THR A 33 0.73 0.27 -7.94
N TYR A 34 1.37 -0.56 -8.78
CA TYR A 34 2.43 -1.48 -8.38
C TYR A 34 3.64 -0.74 -7.79
N GLY A 35 4.05 0.38 -8.39
CA GLY A 35 5.16 1.20 -7.90
C GLY A 35 4.88 1.79 -6.51
N VAL A 36 3.67 2.32 -6.28
CA VAL A 36 3.28 2.85 -4.96
C VAL A 36 3.12 1.70 -3.95
N ALA A 37 2.59 0.56 -4.36
CA ALA A 37 2.48 -0.63 -3.52
C ALA A 37 3.86 -1.14 -3.08
N ALA A 38 4.82 -1.22 -4.02
CA ALA A 38 6.20 -1.61 -3.74
C ALA A 38 6.88 -0.63 -2.78
N PHE A 39 6.70 0.67 -2.99
CA PHE A 39 7.20 1.70 -2.06
C PHE A 39 6.60 1.53 -0.66
N THR A 40 5.28 1.31 -0.57
CA THR A 40 4.57 1.12 0.70
C THR A 40 5.06 -0.14 1.43
N ALA A 41 5.24 -1.26 0.72
CA ALA A 41 5.79 -2.49 1.28
C ALA A 41 7.24 -2.30 1.76
N LEU A 42 8.09 -1.64 0.97
CA LEU A 42 9.48 -1.35 1.32
C LEU A 42 9.56 -0.44 2.56
N PHE A 43 8.73 0.60 2.60
CA PHE A 43 8.64 1.49 3.76
C PHE A 43 8.25 0.71 5.02
N GLY A 44 7.26 -0.17 4.93
CA GLY A 44 6.87 -1.07 6.01
C GLY A 44 7.97 -2.03 6.42
N LEU A 45 8.67 -2.64 5.45
CA LEU A 45 9.77 -3.57 5.68
C LEU A 45 10.93 -2.90 6.45
N VAL A 46 11.34 -1.72 6.00
CA VAL A 46 12.40 -0.95 6.67
C VAL A 46 11.96 -0.54 8.07
N SER A 47 10.70 -0.13 8.24
CA SER A 47 10.16 0.23 9.56
C SER A 47 10.12 -0.96 10.53
N LEU A 48 9.86 -2.16 10.01
CA LEU A 48 9.80 -3.39 10.80
C LEU A 48 11.20 -3.86 11.24
N PHE A 49 12.17 -3.90 10.33
CA PHE A 49 13.49 -4.46 10.61
C PHE A 49 14.50 -3.42 11.10
N ALA A 50 14.38 -2.17 10.67
CA ALA A 50 15.26 -1.07 11.06
C ALA A 50 14.49 0.14 11.66
N PRO A 51 13.66 -0.06 12.72
CA PRO A 51 12.77 0.98 13.24
C PRO A 51 13.50 2.22 13.72
N VAL A 52 14.66 2.06 14.33
CA VAL A 52 15.45 3.21 14.83
C VAL A 52 15.94 4.08 13.66
N THR A 53 16.34 3.46 12.55
CA THR A 53 16.75 4.18 11.34
C THR A 53 15.54 4.91 10.74
N MET A 54 14.40 4.24 10.66
CA MET A 54 13.16 4.84 10.17
C MET A 54 12.70 6.00 11.04
N LEU A 55 12.69 5.84 12.36
CA LEU A 55 12.32 6.92 13.30
C LEU A 55 13.25 8.14 13.14
N ARG A 56 14.56 7.92 12.97
CA ARG A 56 15.50 9.01 12.70
C ARG A 56 15.21 9.72 11.37
N ALA A 57 14.93 8.94 10.32
CA ALA A 57 14.56 9.51 9.01
C ALA A 57 13.26 10.32 9.09
N LEU A 58 12.30 9.88 9.89
CA LEU A 58 11.06 10.61 10.17
C LEU A 58 11.22 11.74 11.21
N ARG A 59 12.43 11.96 11.72
CA ARG A 59 12.73 12.92 12.80
C ARG A 59 11.95 12.67 14.08
N LEU A 60 11.60 11.41 14.34
CA LEU A 60 10.97 10.97 15.57
C LEU A 60 12.04 10.42 16.51
N ALA A 61 12.12 10.97 17.72
CA ALA A 61 13.04 10.51 18.75
C ALA A 61 12.24 9.80 19.85
N PRO A 62 12.37 8.46 19.99
CA PRO A 62 11.78 7.78 21.12
C PRO A 62 12.45 8.25 22.41
N HIS A 63 11.65 8.51 23.44
CA HIS A 63 12.17 8.89 24.75
C HIS A 63 12.88 7.69 25.40
N ALA A 64 14.06 7.91 25.97
CA ALA A 64 14.87 6.83 26.55
C ALA A 64 14.17 6.02 27.65
N ALA A 65 13.18 6.62 28.34
CA ALA A 65 12.37 5.96 29.36
C ALA A 65 11.23 5.11 28.79
N HIS A 66 10.99 5.14 27.46
CA HIS A 66 9.87 4.48 26.78
C HIS A 66 10.36 3.59 25.62
N PRO A 67 10.98 2.42 25.92
CA PRO A 67 11.46 1.50 24.88
C PRO A 67 10.33 0.91 24.05
N GLU A 68 9.10 0.87 24.59
CA GLU A 68 7.88 0.46 23.90
C GLU A 68 7.58 1.29 22.64
N ALA A 69 8.06 2.53 22.55
CA ALA A 69 7.91 3.37 21.37
C ALA A 69 8.54 2.74 20.10
N VAL A 70 9.63 1.99 20.27
CA VAL A 70 10.25 1.26 19.15
C VAL A 70 9.40 0.06 18.74
N SER A 71 8.78 -0.62 19.72
CA SER A 71 7.85 -1.72 19.46
C SER A 71 6.61 -1.24 18.72
N GLU A 72 6.05 -0.10 19.13
CA GLU A 72 4.92 0.53 18.47
C GLU A 72 5.24 0.92 17.03
N ALA A 73 6.43 1.49 16.80
CA ALA A 73 6.88 1.80 15.43
C ALA A 73 7.01 0.55 14.56
N ARG A 74 7.44 -0.59 15.12
CA ARG A 74 7.50 -1.87 14.38
C ARG A 74 6.12 -2.40 14.04
N SER A 75 5.21 -2.41 15.01
CA SER A 75 3.87 -2.99 14.85
C SER A 75 2.99 -2.10 13.99
N THR A 76 2.83 -0.84 14.36
CA THR A 76 1.88 0.07 13.72
C THR A 76 2.43 0.62 12.41
N ILE A 77 3.65 1.15 12.38
CA ILE A 77 4.21 1.66 11.13
C ILE A 77 4.70 0.49 10.27
N GLY A 78 5.58 -0.36 10.79
CA GLY A 78 6.17 -1.45 10.04
C GLY A 78 5.15 -2.47 9.56
N GLY A 79 4.40 -3.06 10.47
CA GLY A 79 3.44 -4.13 10.17
C GLY A 79 2.30 -3.66 9.27
N PHE A 80 1.71 -2.50 9.56
CA PHE A 80 0.56 -2.00 8.83
C PHE A 80 0.91 -1.62 7.39
N TYR A 81 1.99 -0.86 7.19
CA TYR A 81 2.43 -0.49 5.84
C TYR A 81 2.91 -1.68 5.03
N LEU A 82 3.60 -2.64 5.67
CA LEU A 82 4.02 -3.87 5.00
C LEU A 82 2.81 -4.70 4.56
N GLY A 83 1.83 -4.88 5.45
CA GLY A 83 0.61 -5.63 5.15
C GLY A 83 -0.17 -5.01 3.99
N ILE A 84 -0.43 -3.69 4.02
CA ILE A 84 -1.12 -2.99 2.93
C ILE A 84 -0.32 -3.08 1.63
N GLY A 85 1.00 -2.84 1.69
CA GLY A 85 1.86 -2.88 0.52
C GLY A 85 1.90 -4.26 -0.14
N LEU A 86 2.03 -5.34 0.64
CA LEU A 86 2.02 -6.70 0.12
C LEU A 86 0.67 -7.07 -0.50
N MET A 87 -0.45 -6.73 0.17
CA MET A 87 -1.78 -6.97 -0.39
C MET A 87 -1.98 -6.22 -1.70
N ALA A 88 -1.54 -4.96 -1.75
CA ALA A 88 -1.63 -4.17 -2.98
C ALA A 88 -0.73 -4.72 -4.09
N LEU A 89 0.45 -5.28 -3.79
CA LEU A 89 1.32 -5.95 -4.77
C LEU A 89 0.73 -7.24 -5.32
N MET A 90 -0.01 -7.98 -4.49
CA MET A 90 -0.63 -9.25 -4.92
C MET A 90 -1.92 -9.04 -5.72
N PHE A 91 -2.65 -7.95 -5.46
CA PHE A 91 -3.98 -7.71 -5.99
C PHE A 91 -4.14 -6.38 -6.73
N PHE A 92 -3.04 -5.79 -7.24
CA PHE A 92 -3.05 -4.47 -7.87
C PHE A 92 -4.00 -4.38 -9.08
N GLU A 93 -4.28 -5.49 -9.77
CA GLU A 93 -5.23 -5.55 -10.88
C GLU A 93 -6.69 -5.34 -10.46
N GLN A 94 -7.00 -5.58 -9.18
CA GLN A 94 -8.34 -5.34 -8.65
C GLN A 94 -8.53 -3.85 -8.44
N TRP A 95 -9.55 -3.26 -9.06
CA TRP A 95 -9.85 -1.83 -9.01
C TRP A 95 -9.94 -1.23 -7.60
N THR A 96 -10.26 -2.05 -6.61
CA THR A 96 -10.31 -1.66 -5.19
C THR A 96 -8.94 -1.41 -4.59
N MET A 97 -7.88 -2.03 -5.11
CA MET A 97 -6.54 -1.91 -4.53
C MET A 97 -5.91 -0.54 -4.78
N PRO A 98 -5.89 0.00 -6.01
CA PRO A 98 -5.41 1.36 -6.21
C PRO A 98 -6.26 2.40 -5.46
N LEU A 99 -7.58 2.18 -5.33
CA LEU A 99 -8.44 3.05 -4.53
C LEU A 99 -8.07 3.00 -3.04
N LEU A 100 -7.93 1.80 -2.46
CA LEU A 100 -7.52 1.61 -1.07
C LEU A 100 -6.17 2.28 -0.78
N LEU A 101 -5.18 2.01 -1.64
CA LEU A 101 -3.82 2.52 -1.48
C LEU A 101 -3.79 4.05 -1.58
N GLY A 102 -4.49 4.60 -2.57
CA GLY A 102 -4.58 6.04 -2.75
C GLY A 102 -5.31 6.75 -1.60
N MET A 103 -6.39 6.16 -1.09
CA MET A 103 -7.09 6.68 0.09
C MET A 103 -6.23 6.62 1.35
N ALA A 104 -5.47 5.54 1.57
CA ALA A 104 -4.57 5.43 2.72
C ALA A 104 -3.53 6.56 2.73
N TRP A 105 -2.88 6.83 1.60
CA TRP A 105 -1.93 7.94 1.46
C TRP A 105 -2.60 9.32 1.50
N SER A 106 -3.84 9.44 1.03
CA SER A 106 -4.61 10.68 1.16
C SER A 106 -4.87 11.05 2.63
N PHE A 107 -5.21 10.07 3.46
CA PHE A 107 -5.38 10.30 4.89
C PHE A 107 -4.06 10.58 5.61
N ALA A 108 -2.94 10.01 5.16
CA ALA A 108 -1.62 10.37 5.67
C ALA A 108 -1.31 11.85 5.35
N ALA A 109 -1.55 12.28 4.10
CA ALA A 109 -1.42 13.68 3.69
C ALA A 109 -2.33 14.60 4.49
N PHE A 110 -3.59 14.21 4.71
CA PHE A 110 -4.53 14.97 5.52
C PHE A 110 -4.04 15.15 6.97
N GLY A 111 -3.58 14.08 7.61
CA GLY A 111 -3.02 14.15 8.97
C GLY A 111 -1.84 15.11 9.05
N ARG A 112 -0.96 15.09 8.04
CA ARG A 112 0.17 16.01 7.94
C ARG A 112 -0.26 17.45 7.73
N LEU A 113 -1.30 17.68 6.91
CA LEU A 113 -1.89 18.99 6.70
C LEU A 113 -2.48 19.55 7.99
N VAL A 114 -3.20 18.73 8.75
CA VAL A 114 -3.72 19.12 10.06
C VAL A 114 -2.58 19.57 11.00
N SER A 115 -1.48 18.80 11.05
CA SER A 115 -0.32 19.16 11.88
C SER A 115 0.35 20.47 11.42
N ILE A 116 0.42 20.74 10.13
CA ILE A 116 0.93 22.03 9.61
C ILE A 116 0.05 23.19 10.07
N LEU A 117 -1.26 23.02 10.11
CA LEU A 117 -2.21 24.07 10.44
C LEU A 117 -2.39 24.26 11.96
N SER A 118 -2.36 23.18 12.74
CA SER A 118 -2.73 23.17 14.16
C SER A 118 -1.54 23.15 15.11
N ASP A 119 -0.45 22.46 14.75
CA ASP A 119 0.63 22.11 15.68
C ASP A 119 1.92 22.92 15.44
N LYS A 120 1.83 24.04 14.70
CA LYS A 120 3.00 24.81 14.24
C LYS A 120 4.01 23.97 13.45
N GLY A 121 3.52 22.88 12.82
CA GLY A 121 4.32 21.93 12.03
C GLY A 121 4.77 22.46 10.66
N SER A 122 4.68 23.78 10.41
CA SER A 122 5.05 24.41 9.14
C SER A 122 6.58 24.44 8.97
N THR A 123 7.16 23.28 8.71
CA THR A 123 8.60 23.13 8.42
C THR A 123 8.77 22.69 6.97
N PHE A 124 9.90 23.06 6.35
CA PHE A 124 10.24 22.60 4.99
C PHE A 124 10.19 21.07 4.89
N TYR A 125 10.65 20.37 5.92
CA TYR A 125 10.60 18.92 6.00
C TYR A 125 9.15 18.38 5.94
N ASN A 126 8.27 18.94 6.74
CA ASN A 126 6.87 18.50 6.78
C ASN A 126 6.13 18.81 5.46
N LEU A 127 6.46 19.94 4.82
CA LEU A 127 5.93 20.28 3.50
C LEU A 127 6.42 19.32 2.40
N ALA A 128 7.71 18.94 2.44
CA ALA A 128 8.27 17.97 1.49
C ALA A 128 7.62 16.59 1.63
N PHE A 129 7.38 16.14 2.86
CA PHE A 129 6.67 14.87 3.10
C PHE A 129 5.18 14.95 2.75
N LEU A 130 4.52 16.11 2.94
CA LEU A 130 3.16 16.31 2.45
C LEU A 130 3.08 16.16 0.92
N LEU A 131 4.04 16.73 0.20
CA LEU A 131 4.11 16.56 -1.26
C LEU A 131 4.32 15.10 -1.65
N LEU A 132 5.19 14.39 -0.94
CA LEU A 132 5.39 12.95 -1.15
C LEU A 132 4.10 12.17 -0.92
N ASP A 133 3.41 12.41 0.19
CA ASP A 133 2.14 11.73 0.52
C ASP A 133 1.08 12.00 -0.56
N LEU A 134 1.00 13.24 -1.08
CA LEU A 134 0.08 13.60 -2.16
C LEU A 134 0.42 12.90 -3.49
N ILE A 135 1.69 12.76 -3.81
CA ILE A 135 2.12 11.99 -5.00
C ILE A 135 1.74 10.52 -4.83
N LEU A 136 2.06 9.92 -3.68
CA LEU A 136 1.74 8.52 -3.39
C LEU A 136 0.22 8.26 -3.32
N ALA A 137 -0.57 9.27 -3.00
CA ALA A 137 -2.02 9.20 -3.08
C ALA A 137 -2.54 9.35 -4.52
N GLY A 138 -2.03 10.35 -5.24
CA GLY A 138 -2.53 10.74 -6.55
C GLY A 138 -2.29 9.69 -7.64
N LEU A 139 -1.14 9.01 -7.61
CA LEU A 139 -0.79 8.02 -8.62
C LEU A 139 -1.79 6.84 -8.67
N PRO A 140 -2.05 6.12 -7.55
CA PRO A 140 -3.02 5.04 -7.58
C PRO A 140 -4.46 5.52 -7.73
N LEU A 141 -4.82 6.72 -7.24
CA LEU A 141 -6.15 7.29 -7.49
C LEU A 141 -6.34 7.60 -8.97
N ALA A 142 -5.33 8.13 -9.64
CA ALA A 142 -5.41 8.38 -11.09
C ALA A 142 -5.63 7.08 -11.87
N ALA A 143 -4.98 5.98 -11.45
CA ALA A 143 -5.23 4.66 -12.00
C ALA A 143 -6.66 4.16 -11.70
N ALA A 144 -7.12 4.29 -10.44
CA ALA A 144 -8.46 3.85 -10.02
C ALA A 144 -9.60 4.58 -10.75
N PHE A 145 -9.42 5.86 -11.05
CA PHE A 145 -10.41 6.66 -11.76
C PHE A 145 -10.25 6.67 -13.30
N GLY A 146 -9.33 5.85 -13.82
CA GLY A 146 -9.13 5.74 -15.28
C GLY A 146 -8.56 7.02 -15.91
N LEU A 147 -7.86 7.85 -15.14
CA LEU A 147 -7.23 9.07 -15.65
C LEU A 147 -5.93 8.79 -16.43
N VAL A 148 -5.41 7.58 -16.29
CA VAL A 148 -4.22 7.10 -16.99
C VAL A 148 -4.67 6.08 -18.02
N GLN A 149 -4.31 6.33 -19.29
CA GLN A 149 -4.65 5.41 -20.37
C GLN A 149 -3.84 4.11 -20.25
N SER A 150 -4.54 3.01 -20.45
CA SER A 150 -3.98 1.66 -20.52
C SER A 150 -3.14 1.46 -21.78
#